data_31593390825c72eed1cd27007ad0ec1d
#
_entry.id   31593390825c72eed1cd27007ad0ec1d
#
_cell.length_a   1.000
_cell.length_b   1.000
_cell.length_c   1.000
_cell.angle_alpha   90.00
_cell.angle_beta   90.00
_cell.angle_gamma   90.00
#
_symmetry.space_group_name_H-M   'P 1'
#
loop_
_entity.id
_entity.type
_entity.pdbx_description
1 polymer ?
#
loop_
_entity_poly.entity_id
_entity_poly.type
_entity_poly.pdbx_seq_one_letter_code
_entity_poly.pdbx_strand_id
1 'polypeptide(L)'
;HRMAEAGILSEDDRVELIEGELVAMSPIGSRHAGVVDRLNRLFSRRAGEGIIVRVQNPLRLSAHSEPQPDVALLRYRPDFYASAHPGPEDVLLVMEVAETSADADRSLKIPLYARYGIPEAWLVDLLEERIEIYRHXTPQGYRSLHIAHRGETVSPALIPSLTVAVDEVLG
;
A
#
# COMPACT_ATOMS: atom_id res chain seq x y z
N HIS A 1 -9.44 -15.68 9.27
CA HIS A 1 -10.39 -15.51 10.36
C HIS A 1 -10.76 -16.84 10.98
N ARG A 2 -10.98 -17.87 10.16
CA ARG A 2 -11.32 -19.18 10.71
C ARG A 2 -10.17 -19.79 11.51
N MET A 3 -8.94 -19.56 11.08
CA MET A 3 -7.79 -20.07 11.81
C MET A 3 -7.67 -19.44 13.19
N ALA A 4 -7.95 -18.13 13.26
CA ALA A 4 -7.94 -17.47 14.56
C ALA A 4 -9.04 -18.01 15.44
N GLU A 5 -10.23 -18.24 14.88
CA GLU A 5 -11.35 -18.80 15.65
C GLU A 5 -11.05 -20.20 16.14
N ALA A 6 -10.32 -20.97 15.34
CA ALA A 6 -9.98 -22.35 15.72
C ALA A 6 -8.76 -22.44 16.64
N GLY A 7 -8.13 -21.30 16.96
CA GLY A 7 -6.97 -21.31 17.84
C GLY A 7 -5.66 -21.58 17.16
N ILE A 8 -5.64 -21.61 15.83
CA ILE A 8 -4.39 -21.82 15.10
C ILE A 8 -3.54 -20.56 15.10
N LEU A 9 -4.19 -19.39 15.00
CA LEU A 9 -3.51 -18.09 15.03
C LEU A 9 -4.01 -17.31 16.23
N SER A 10 -3.13 -16.55 16.85
CA SER A 10 -3.53 -15.63 17.91
C SER A 10 -3.94 -14.30 17.30
N GLU A 11 -4.56 -13.46 18.13
CA GLU A 11 -4.93 -12.11 17.67
C GLU A 11 -3.73 -11.24 17.38
N ASP A 12 -2.57 -11.58 17.97
CA ASP A 12 -1.36 -10.80 17.76
C ASP A 12 -0.62 -11.17 16.48
N ASP A 13 -0.99 -12.28 15.86
CA ASP A 13 -0.34 -12.68 14.63
C ASP A 13 -0.76 -11.73 13.51
N ARG A 14 0.22 -11.22 12.78
CA ARG A 14 -0.02 -10.33 11.64
C ARG A 14 0.13 -11.13 10.35
N VAL A 15 -1.00 -11.37 9.69
CA VAL A 15 -1.00 -12.14 8.45
C VAL A 15 -1.88 -11.44 7.41
N GLU A 16 -1.58 -11.70 6.16
CA GLU A 16 -2.37 -11.26 5.02
C GLU A 16 -2.85 -12.50 4.27
N LEU A 17 -4.01 -12.38 3.64
CA LEU A 17 -4.51 -13.43 2.74
C LEU A 17 -4.12 -13.06 1.32
N ILE A 18 -3.29 -13.88 0.68
CA ILE A 18 -2.79 -13.62 -0.66
C ILE A 18 -3.03 -14.87 -1.50
N GLU A 19 -3.91 -14.76 -2.49
CA GLU A 19 -4.21 -15.86 -3.41
C GLU A 19 -4.52 -17.15 -2.68
N GLY A 20 -5.30 -17.05 -1.61
CA GLY A 20 -5.74 -18.20 -0.84
C GLY A 20 -4.80 -18.66 0.24
N GLU A 21 -3.64 -18.03 0.38
CA GLU A 21 -2.65 -18.43 1.38
C GLU A 21 -2.49 -17.34 2.43
N LEU A 22 -2.29 -17.77 3.68
CA LEU A 22 -1.97 -16.84 4.76
C LEU A 22 -0.47 -16.58 4.74
N VAL A 23 -0.11 -15.32 4.62
CA VAL A 23 1.28 -14.90 4.53
C VAL A 23 1.61 -14.07 5.75
N ALA A 24 2.66 -14.45 6.48
CA ALA A 24 3.06 -13.70 7.67
C ALA A 24 3.62 -12.34 7.27
N MET A 25 3.20 -11.32 8.01
CA MET A 25 3.72 -9.97 7.81
C MET A 25 4.93 -9.78 8.71
N SER A 26 5.93 -9.06 8.20
CA SER A 26 7.12 -8.77 8.98
C SER A 26 6.78 -7.87 10.17
N PRO A 27 7.48 -8.01 11.28
CA PRO A 27 7.30 -7.08 12.37
C PRO A 27 7.67 -5.66 11.93
N ILE A 28 6.98 -4.69 12.51
CA ILE A 28 7.18 -3.29 12.15
C ILE A 28 8.27 -2.70 13.04
N GLY A 29 9.38 -2.27 12.42
CA GLY A 29 10.41 -1.56 13.13
C GLY A 29 10.09 -0.07 13.24
N SER A 30 10.90 0.64 14.03
CA SER A 30 10.62 2.04 14.28
C SER A 30 10.80 2.92 13.04
N ARG A 31 11.77 2.60 12.20
CA ARG A 31 11.97 3.40 10.99
C ARG A 31 10.79 3.20 10.02
N HIS A 32 10.37 1.95 9.86
CA HIS A 32 9.20 1.66 9.05
C HIS A 32 7.97 2.42 9.56
N ALA A 33 7.73 2.34 10.86
CA ALA A 33 6.58 3.01 11.44
C ALA A 33 6.66 4.53 11.24
N GLY A 34 7.84 5.10 11.40
CA GLY A 34 8.00 6.54 11.22
C GLY A 34 7.69 6.97 9.80
N VAL A 35 8.13 6.19 8.81
CA VAL A 35 7.86 6.53 7.42
C VAL A 35 6.37 6.39 7.12
N VAL A 36 5.72 5.36 7.66
CA VAL A 36 4.27 5.24 7.48
C VAL A 36 3.57 6.46 8.09
N ASP A 37 4.01 6.91 9.26
CA ASP A 37 3.44 8.11 9.88
C ASP A 37 3.66 9.34 9.00
N ARG A 38 4.84 9.48 8.40
CA ARG A 38 5.09 10.62 7.50
C ARG A 38 4.17 10.56 6.30
N LEU A 39 4.02 9.39 5.69
CA LEU A 39 3.11 9.24 4.54
C LEU A 39 1.69 9.59 4.94
N ASN A 40 1.24 9.10 6.08
CA ASN A 40 -0.10 9.40 6.53
C ASN A 40 -0.31 10.90 6.70
N ARG A 41 0.64 11.58 7.34
CA ARG A 41 0.51 13.01 7.54
C ARG A 41 0.53 13.79 6.24
N LEU A 42 1.50 13.47 5.37
CA LEU A 42 1.63 14.19 4.11
C LEU A 42 0.36 14.07 3.27
N PHE A 43 -0.12 12.85 3.10
CA PHE A 43 -1.28 12.66 2.24
C PHE A 43 -2.57 13.12 2.89
N SER A 44 -2.70 12.96 4.21
CA SER A 44 -3.90 13.43 4.89
C SER A 44 -4.03 14.96 4.81
N ARG A 45 -2.90 15.65 4.89
CA ARG A 45 -2.93 17.12 4.81
C ARG A 45 -3.16 17.62 3.39
N ARG A 46 -2.67 16.91 2.38
CA ARG A 46 -2.63 17.43 1.02
C ARG A 46 -3.69 16.86 0.10
N ALA A 47 -4.31 15.75 0.46
CA ALA A 47 -5.19 15.03 -0.47
C ALA A 47 -6.55 15.68 -0.68
N GLY A 48 -7.03 16.43 0.29
CA GLY A 48 -8.36 17.02 0.17
C GLY A 48 -9.46 16.06 0.60
N GLU A 49 -10.69 16.56 0.54
CA GLU A 49 -11.81 15.83 1.13
C GLU A 49 -12.33 14.71 0.26
N GLY A 50 -11.95 14.66 -1.00
CA GLY A 50 -12.38 13.59 -1.89
C GLY A 50 -11.59 12.30 -1.76
N ILE A 51 -10.63 12.25 -0.84
CA ILE A 51 -9.70 11.13 -0.70
C ILE A 51 -9.71 10.69 0.75
N ILE A 52 -9.78 9.37 0.95
CA ILE A 52 -9.58 8.78 2.28
C ILE A 52 -8.19 8.18 2.31
N VAL A 53 -7.40 8.53 3.32
CA VAL A 53 -6.08 7.94 3.55
C VAL A 53 -6.24 6.82 4.57
N ARG A 54 -5.88 5.62 4.18
CA ARG A 54 -6.07 4.46 5.05
C ARG A 54 -4.72 3.82 5.35
N VAL A 55 -4.50 3.47 6.62
CA VAL A 55 -3.23 2.96 7.09
C VAL A 55 -3.42 1.52 7.57
N GLN A 56 -2.71 0.59 6.95
CA GLN A 56 -2.55 -0.78 7.43
C GLN A 56 -3.87 -1.51 7.69
N ASN A 57 -4.80 -1.37 6.78
CA ASN A 57 -6.09 -2.06 6.83
C ASN A 57 -6.30 -2.84 5.54
N PRO A 58 -7.14 -3.86 5.57
CA PRO A 58 -7.30 -4.72 4.40
C PRO A 58 -7.97 -4.02 3.21
N LEU A 59 -7.53 -4.41 2.03
CA LEU A 59 -8.27 -4.23 0.80
C LEU A 59 -8.83 -5.58 0.39
N ARG A 60 -10.05 -5.62 -0.09
CA ARG A 60 -10.59 -6.87 -0.56
C ARG A 60 -10.48 -6.94 -2.07
N LEU A 61 -9.42 -7.58 -2.56
CA LEU A 61 -9.21 -7.67 -3.99
C LEU A 61 -10.02 -8.79 -4.61
N SER A 62 -10.21 -9.86 -3.87
CA SER A 62 -11.03 -10.99 -4.30
C SER A 62 -11.42 -11.77 -3.05
N ALA A 63 -12.18 -12.86 -3.24
CA ALA A 63 -12.51 -13.73 -2.13
C ALA A 63 -11.27 -14.36 -1.50
N HIS A 64 -10.17 -14.38 -2.23
CA HIS A 64 -8.96 -15.08 -1.78
C HIS A 64 -7.77 -14.15 -1.58
N SER A 65 -7.96 -12.84 -1.66
CA SER A 65 -6.84 -11.92 -1.50
C SER A 65 -7.29 -10.67 -0.74
N GLU A 66 -6.75 -10.51 0.45
CA GLU A 66 -7.00 -9.34 1.30
C GLU A 66 -5.68 -8.83 1.85
N PRO A 67 -4.87 -8.20 1.02
CA PRO A 67 -3.62 -7.62 1.51
C PRO A 67 -3.88 -6.39 2.36
N GLN A 68 -2.92 -6.06 3.20
CA GLN A 68 -2.98 -4.90 4.07
C GLN A 68 -1.82 -3.97 3.72
N PRO A 69 -2.00 -3.10 2.73
CA PRO A 69 -0.91 -2.18 2.39
C PRO A 69 -0.63 -1.21 3.54
N ASP A 70 0.60 -0.73 3.60
CA ASP A 70 0.95 0.21 4.65
C ASP A 70 0.11 1.48 4.55
N VAL A 71 -0.10 2.01 3.35
CA VAL A 71 -0.94 3.17 3.13
C VAL A 71 -1.70 2.98 1.82
N ALA A 72 -2.96 3.36 1.81
CA ALA A 72 -3.76 3.38 0.59
C ALA A 72 -4.51 4.70 0.49
N LEU A 73 -4.60 5.22 -0.72
CA LEU A 73 -5.45 6.36 -1.01
C LEU A 73 -6.71 5.85 -1.70
N LEU A 74 -7.85 6.15 -1.10
CA LEU A 74 -9.13 5.60 -1.54
C LEU A 74 -10.06 6.71 -1.99
N ARG A 75 -10.96 6.40 -2.90
CA ARG A 75 -12.04 7.30 -3.24
C ARG A 75 -12.92 7.53 -2.02
N TYR A 76 -13.38 8.75 -1.84
CA TYR A 76 -14.23 9.07 -0.69
C TYR A 76 -15.53 8.27 -0.74
N ARG A 77 -15.93 7.75 0.41
CA ARG A 77 -17.27 7.19 0.63
C ARG A 77 -17.77 7.70 1.96
N PRO A 78 -19.05 8.12 2.01
CA PRO A 78 -19.56 8.68 3.27
C PRO A 78 -19.51 7.75 4.46
N ASP A 79 -19.60 6.42 4.24
CA ASP A 79 -19.53 5.47 5.35
C ASP A 79 -18.09 5.09 5.69
N PHE A 80 -17.10 5.67 5.01
CA PHE A 80 -15.68 5.36 5.24
C PHE A 80 -15.41 3.87 5.20
N TYR A 81 -16.09 3.18 4.27
CA TYR A 81 -15.93 1.73 4.06
C TYR A 81 -16.26 0.93 5.31
N ALA A 82 -17.20 1.45 6.13
CA ALA A 82 -17.61 0.74 7.33
C ALA A 82 -18.42 -0.50 7.01
N SER A 83 -19.10 -0.54 5.87
CA SER A 83 -19.95 -1.67 5.51
C SER A 83 -19.17 -2.80 4.83
N ALA A 84 -18.02 -2.51 4.23
CA ALA A 84 -17.21 -3.52 3.56
C ALA A 84 -15.83 -2.94 3.28
N HIS A 85 -14.82 -3.79 3.27
CA HIS A 85 -13.49 -3.34 2.90
C HIS A 85 -13.47 -2.81 1.47
N PRO A 86 -12.58 -1.84 1.17
CA PRO A 86 -12.48 -1.33 -0.20
C PRO A 86 -12.06 -2.41 -1.19
N GLY A 87 -12.68 -2.37 -2.36
CA GLY A 87 -12.26 -3.22 -3.47
C GLY A 87 -11.32 -2.49 -4.41
N PRO A 88 -10.87 -3.18 -5.47
CA PRO A 88 -9.87 -2.57 -6.36
C PRO A 88 -10.35 -1.27 -7.00
N GLU A 89 -11.64 -1.18 -7.31
CA GLU A 89 -12.18 0.01 -7.98
C GLU A 89 -12.18 1.24 -7.07
N ASP A 90 -12.01 1.03 -5.78
CA ASP A 90 -12.01 2.13 -4.80
C ASP A 90 -10.62 2.73 -4.57
N VAL A 91 -9.59 2.11 -5.12
CA VAL A 91 -8.21 2.43 -4.77
C VAL A 91 -7.57 3.32 -5.82
N LEU A 92 -6.98 4.42 -5.39
CA LEU A 92 -6.26 5.33 -6.28
C LEU A 92 -4.76 5.05 -6.27
N LEU A 93 -4.23 4.60 -5.13
CA LEU A 93 -2.82 4.35 -4.96
C LEU A 93 -2.62 3.47 -3.73
N VAL A 94 -1.73 2.48 -3.83
CA VAL A 94 -1.27 1.76 -2.65
C VAL A 94 0.22 2.02 -2.46
N MET A 95 0.65 2.05 -1.20
CA MET A 95 2.05 2.25 -0.87
C MET A 95 2.49 1.19 0.12
N GLU A 96 3.62 0.57 -0.19
CA GLU A 96 4.27 -0.39 0.69
C GLU A 96 5.61 0.19 1.12
N VAL A 97 5.92 0.07 2.40
CA VAL A 97 7.19 0.53 2.95
C VAL A 97 8.02 -0.70 3.25
N ALA A 98 9.20 -0.78 2.64
CA ALA A 98 10.05 -1.95 2.76
C ALA A 98 11.39 -1.57 3.39
N GLU A 99 11.69 -2.15 4.54
CA GLU A 99 12.95 -1.90 5.23
C GLU A 99 13.95 -3.00 4.93
N THR A 100 13.49 -4.25 4.93
CA THR A 100 14.38 -5.37 4.65
C THR A 100 13.83 -6.35 3.63
N SER A 101 12.58 -6.20 3.23
CA SER A 101 11.87 -7.19 2.41
C SER A 101 11.42 -6.62 1.07
N ALA A 102 12.18 -5.66 0.51
CA ALA A 102 11.77 -5.00 -0.72
C ALA A 102 11.62 -6.00 -1.87
N ASP A 103 12.53 -6.97 -1.97
CA ASP A 103 12.44 -7.95 -3.05
C ASP A 103 11.21 -8.83 -2.90
N ALA A 104 10.87 -9.22 -1.67
CA ALA A 104 9.67 -10.03 -1.45
C ALA A 104 8.41 -9.26 -1.81
N ASP A 105 8.36 -7.98 -1.44
CA ASP A 105 7.21 -7.15 -1.79
C ASP A 105 7.09 -6.98 -3.30
N ARG A 106 8.21 -6.75 -3.99
CA ARG A 106 8.19 -6.63 -5.44
C ARG A 106 7.69 -7.92 -6.09
N SER A 107 8.15 -9.06 -5.58
CA SER A 107 7.83 -10.33 -6.21
C SER A 107 6.45 -10.84 -5.86
N LEU A 108 5.86 -10.36 -4.76
CA LEU A 108 4.58 -10.89 -4.29
C LEU A 108 3.45 -9.87 -4.39
N LYS A 109 3.57 -8.73 -3.73
CA LYS A 109 2.42 -7.82 -3.57
C LYS A 109 2.28 -6.85 -4.74
N ILE A 110 3.38 -6.34 -5.27
CA ILE A 110 3.29 -5.39 -6.36
C ILE A 110 2.61 -6.02 -7.59
N PRO A 111 3.01 -7.23 -8.04
CA PRO A 111 2.26 -7.84 -9.15
C PRO A 111 0.81 -8.16 -8.80
N LEU A 112 0.54 -8.49 -7.54
CA LEU A 112 -0.83 -8.75 -7.13
C LEU A 112 -1.71 -7.50 -7.33
N TYR A 113 -1.21 -6.35 -6.93
CA TYR A 113 -1.96 -5.10 -7.11
C TYR A 113 -2.24 -4.85 -8.59
N ALA A 114 -1.24 -5.08 -9.44
CA ALA A 114 -1.44 -4.89 -10.87
C ALA A 114 -2.50 -5.84 -11.41
N ARG A 115 -2.43 -7.10 -10.99
CA ARG A 115 -3.37 -8.12 -11.48
C ARG A 115 -4.81 -7.73 -11.21
N TYR A 116 -5.07 -7.10 -10.08
CA TYR A 116 -6.42 -6.72 -9.71
C TYR A 116 -6.79 -5.30 -10.13
N GLY A 117 -5.94 -4.65 -10.93
CA GLY A 117 -6.30 -3.38 -11.53
C GLY A 117 -6.07 -2.14 -10.68
N ILE A 118 -5.27 -2.25 -9.63
CA ILE A 118 -4.90 -1.07 -8.85
C ILE A 118 -4.06 -0.16 -9.75
N PRO A 119 -4.48 1.10 -9.95
CA PRO A 119 -3.83 1.91 -10.99
C PRO A 119 -2.38 2.24 -10.72
N GLU A 120 -1.98 2.31 -9.45
CA GLU A 120 -0.62 2.72 -9.13
C GLU A 120 -0.21 2.13 -7.80
N ALA A 121 1.04 1.69 -7.73
CA ALA A 121 1.63 1.19 -6.49
C ALA A 121 3.01 1.81 -6.31
N TRP A 122 3.29 2.24 -5.09
CA TRP A 122 4.62 2.75 -4.74
C TRP A 122 5.27 1.79 -3.76
N LEU A 123 6.55 1.52 -3.97
CA LEU A 123 7.37 0.82 -2.99
C LEU A 123 8.38 1.80 -2.44
N VAL A 124 8.22 2.14 -1.17
CA VAL A 124 9.15 3.03 -0.49
C VAL A 124 10.25 2.16 0.10
N ASP A 125 11.40 2.18 -0.55
CA ASP A 125 12.52 1.28 -0.24
C ASP A 125 13.46 2.00 0.72
N LEU A 126 13.37 1.64 1.99
CA LEU A 126 14.16 2.33 3.01
C LEU A 126 15.63 1.96 2.95
N LEU A 127 15.93 0.76 2.45
CA LEU A 127 17.32 0.33 2.33
C LEU A 127 18.05 1.13 1.27
N GLU A 128 17.43 1.31 0.11
CA GLU A 128 18.03 2.05 -1.00
C GLU A 128 17.67 3.54 -0.99
N GLU A 129 16.78 3.94 -0.08
CA GLU A 129 16.37 5.33 0.09
C GLU A 129 15.82 5.93 -1.20
N ARG A 130 14.80 5.24 -1.74
CA ARG A 130 14.18 5.68 -2.98
C ARG A 130 12.73 5.21 -2.99
N ILE A 131 11.94 5.76 -3.91
CA ILE A 131 10.56 5.33 -4.11
C ILE A 131 10.44 4.76 -5.51
N GLU A 132 9.97 3.53 -5.60
CA GLU A 132 9.66 2.89 -6.88
C GLU A 132 8.20 3.10 -7.20
N ILE A 133 7.92 3.66 -8.36
CA ILE A 133 6.58 4.05 -8.77
C ILE A 133 6.16 3.17 -9.93
N TYR A 134 5.15 2.34 -9.70
CA TYR A 134 4.65 1.35 -10.67
C TYR A 134 3.31 1.82 -11.21
N ARG A 135 3.18 1.84 -12.54
CA ARG A 135 1.95 2.28 -13.22
C ARG A 135 1.63 1.36 -14.37
N HIS A 136 0.44 1.47 -14.87
CA HIS A 136 -0.08 0.74 -16.05
C HIS A 136 -0.20 -0.76 -15.81
N UNK A 137 -1.20 -1.31 -15.10
CA UNK A 137 -1.38 -2.36 -14.73
C UNK A 137 -1.66 -3.15 -15.67
N THR A 138 -1.27 -4.25 -15.76
CA THR A 138 -1.71 -5.35 -16.60
C THR A 138 -1.86 -6.59 -15.73
N PRO A 139 -2.54 -7.65 -16.22
CA PRO A 139 -2.63 -8.87 -15.41
C PRO A 139 -1.28 -9.49 -15.06
N GLN A 140 -0.23 -9.19 -15.84
CA GLN A 140 1.09 -9.75 -15.59
C GLN A 140 1.97 -8.87 -14.73
N GLY A 141 1.50 -7.67 -14.39
CA GLY A 141 2.29 -6.73 -13.59
C GLY A 141 2.16 -5.33 -14.14
N TYR A 142 2.89 -4.41 -13.53
CA TYR A 142 2.90 -3.03 -14.02
C TYR A 142 3.88 -2.92 -15.16
N ARG A 143 3.48 -2.22 -16.21
CA ARG A 143 4.32 -2.04 -17.39
C ARG A 143 5.32 -0.92 -17.25
N SER A 144 5.12 -0.02 -16.29
CA SER A 144 5.96 1.16 -16.14
C SER A 144 6.53 1.20 -14.75
N LEU A 145 7.82 1.49 -14.65
CA LEU A 145 8.50 1.68 -13.38
C LEU A 145 9.35 2.94 -13.47
N HIS A 146 9.11 3.87 -12.55
CA HIS A 146 9.95 5.05 -12.39
C HIS A 146 10.53 5.02 -10.98
N ILE A 147 11.81 5.27 -10.88
CA ILE A 147 12.49 5.30 -9.59
C ILE A 147 12.81 6.75 -9.24
N ALA A 148 12.27 7.20 -8.12
CA ALA A 148 12.48 8.58 -7.65
C ALA A 148 13.45 8.56 -6.48
N HIS A 149 14.44 9.46 -6.56
CA HIS A 149 15.50 9.54 -5.57
C HIS A 149 15.37 10.79 -4.73
N ARG A 150 16.15 10.86 -3.66
CA ARG A 150 16.20 12.08 -2.86
C ARG A 150 16.46 13.28 -3.75
N GLY A 151 15.83 14.39 -3.40
CA GLY A 151 15.88 15.59 -4.20
C GLY A 151 14.79 15.72 -5.24
N GLU A 152 14.05 14.65 -5.47
CA GLU A 152 12.98 14.63 -6.45
C GLU A 152 11.61 14.69 -5.78
N THR A 153 10.59 15.06 -6.54
CA THR A 153 9.21 15.03 -6.09
C THR A 153 8.43 14.03 -6.91
N VAL A 154 7.34 13.54 -6.32
CA VAL A 154 6.46 12.58 -6.99
C VAL A 154 5.01 12.96 -6.74
N SER A 155 4.14 12.55 -7.66
CA SER A 155 2.70 12.77 -7.54
C SER A 155 1.98 11.51 -8.01
N PRO A 156 0.87 11.15 -7.35
CA PRO A 156 0.05 10.06 -7.89
C PRO A 156 -0.50 10.43 -9.25
N ALA A 157 -0.59 9.45 -10.15
CA ALA A 157 -1.06 9.72 -11.50
C ALA A 157 -2.48 10.27 -11.51
N LEU A 158 -3.34 9.74 -10.66
CA LEU A 158 -4.74 10.17 -10.62
C LEU A 158 -4.97 11.42 -9.79
N ILE A 159 -3.96 11.89 -9.06
CA ILE A 159 -4.04 13.11 -8.27
C ILE A 159 -2.77 13.93 -8.54
N PRO A 160 -2.63 14.46 -9.76
CA PRO A 160 -1.35 15.11 -10.12
C PRO A 160 -1.04 16.38 -9.32
N SER A 161 -2.05 16.98 -8.71
CA SER A 161 -1.81 18.15 -7.86
C SER A 161 -1.22 17.80 -6.51
N LEU A 162 -1.25 16.52 -6.14
CA LEU A 162 -0.77 16.07 -4.83
C LEU A 162 0.71 15.70 -4.96
N THR A 163 1.57 16.64 -4.63
CA THR A 163 3.01 16.45 -4.79
C THR A 163 3.68 16.27 -3.45
N VAL A 164 4.56 15.29 -3.35
CA VAL A 164 5.38 15.11 -2.15
C VAL A 164 6.83 14.95 -2.59
N ALA A 165 7.74 15.41 -1.73
CA ALA A 165 9.16 15.23 -1.96
C ALA A 165 9.61 13.87 -1.40
N VAL A 166 10.53 13.22 -2.10
CA VAL A 166 11.09 11.98 -1.58
C VAL A 166 11.71 12.22 -0.20
N ASP A 167 12.37 13.36 -0.02
CA ASP A 167 12.96 13.70 1.27
C ASP A 167 11.92 13.86 2.37
N GLU A 168 10.72 14.36 2.03
CA GLU A 168 9.65 14.44 3.03
C GLU A 168 9.18 13.07 3.47
N VAL A 169 9.18 12.12 2.56
CA VAL A 169 8.74 10.76 2.87
C VAL A 169 9.78 10.02 3.70
N LEU A 170 11.02 10.13 3.28
CA LEU A 170 12.08 9.36 3.95
C LEU A 170 12.60 10.02 5.22
N GLY A 171 12.53 11.32 5.29
CA GLY A 171 13.04 12.04 6.46
C GLY A 171 14.52 12.34 6.41
#